data_36c447f33f1b14df78ec252ecec42f98
#
_entry.id   36c447f33f1b14df78ec252ecec42f98
#
_cell.length_a   1.000
_cell.length_b   1.000
_cell.length_c   1.000
_cell.angle_alpha   90.00
_cell.angle_beta   90.00
_cell.angle_gamma   90.00
#
_symmetry.space_group_name_H-M   'P 1'
#
loop_
_entity.id
_entity.type
_entity.pdbx_description
1 polymer ?
#
loop_
_entity_poly.entity_id
_entity_poly.type
_entity_poly.pdbx_seq_one_letter_code
_entity_poly.pdbx_strand_id
1 'polypeptide(L)'
;MKYEIVNLEEKILVGIGASTSNNSPKMGEVIGGLWEKFYQGGIAQTIKNKVNSYAIGLYSDYSGDDYTVTVGNEVSGAENEGLSVKVIPAGKYAKFSAHGNMVTAVAQAWSEIWSMNLNRSYTGDFEEYLNCDMNNADVDIYIALK
;
A
#
# COMPACT_ATOMS: atom_id res chain seq x y z
N MET A 1 -1.96 -7.86 -18.12
CA MET A 1 -2.81 -7.06 -17.24
C MET A 1 -2.89 -5.64 -17.77
N LYS A 2 -4.06 -5.08 -17.83
CA LYS A 2 -4.25 -3.71 -18.32
C LYS A 2 -4.03 -2.70 -17.19
N TYR A 3 -3.55 -1.53 -17.54
CA TYR A 3 -3.37 -0.43 -16.59
C TYR A 3 -3.60 0.91 -17.30
N GLU A 4 -3.81 1.93 -16.50
CA GLU A 4 -3.89 3.31 -16.99
C GLU A 4 -2.83 4.18 -16.32
N ILE A 5 -2.39 5.21 -17.02
CA ILE A 5 -1.45 6.18 -16.45
C ILE A 5 -2.28 7.31 -15.83
N VAL A 6 -2.03 7.55 -14.55
CA VAL A 6 -2.71 8.61 -13.80
C VAL A 6 -1.70 9.53 -13.15
N ASN A 7 -2.09 10.77 -12.93
CA ASN A 7 -1.31 11.74 -12.18
C ASN A 7 -1.99 11.94 -10.82
N LEU A 8 -1.25 11.73 -9.75
CA LEU A 8 -1.76 11.84 -8.39
C LEU A 8 -1.16 13.06 -7.70
N GLU A 9 -1.95 13.67 -6.83
CA GLU A 9 -1.46 14.66 -5.89
C GLU A 9 -0.81 13.96 -4.70
N GLU A 10 0.03 14.66 -3.97
CA GLU A 10 0.66 14.16 -2.76
C GLU A 10 -0.39 13.75 -1.73
N LYS A 11 -0.15 12.61 -1.09
CA LYS A 11 -1.01 12.09 -0.03
C LYS A 11 -0.21 11.93 1.25
N ILE A 12 -0.87 12.12 2.39
CA ILE A 12 -0.29 11.84 3.70
C ILE A 12 -0.91 10.55 4.21
N LEU A 13 -0.08 9.57 4.51
CA LEU A 13 -0.49 8.28 5.05
C LEU A 13 -0.09 8.19 6.52
N VAL A 14 -1.05 7.84 7.36
CA VAL A 14 -0.80 7.61 8.80
C VAL A 14 -1.16 6.17 9.12
N GLY A 15 -0.27 5.48 9.83
CA GLY A 15 -0.50 4.10 10.23
C GLY A 15 0.68 3.51 10.97
N ILE A 16 0.91 2.23 10.73
CA ILE A 16 2.00 1.47 11.34
C ILE A 16 2.87 0.86 10.25
N GLY A 17 4.17 0.78 10.51
CA GLY A 17 5.11 0.29 9.51
C GLY A 17 6.17 -0.61 10.08
N ALA A 18 6.82 -1.35 9.18
CA ALA A 18 7.96 -2.19 9.48
C ALA A 18 8.81 -2.36 8.23
N SER A 19 10.10 -2.57 8.42
CA SER A 19 11.01 -2.90 7.33
C SER A 19 11.06 -4.40 7.13
N THR A 20 11.16 -4.83 5.88
CA THR A 20 11.32 -6.23 5.51
C THR A 20 12.08 -6.32 4.18
N SER A 21 12.20 -7.53 3.63
CA SER A 21 12.92 -7.78 2.39
C SER A 21 12.23 -8.83 1.56
N ASN A 22 12.31 -8.71 0.24
CA ASN A 22 11.81 -9.74 -0.68
C ASN A 22 12.56 -11.07 -0.50
N ASN A 23 13.76 -11.05 0.07
CA ASN A 23 14.56 -12.24 0.36
C ASN A 23 14.32 -12.80 1.75
N SER A 24 13.52 -12.14 2.58
CA SER A 24 13.25 -12.61 3.94
C SER A 24 12.20 -13.71 3.94
N PRO A 25 12.46 -14.86 4.60
CA PRO A 25 11.42 -15.89 4.76
C PRO A 25 10.29 -15.43 5.67
N LYS A 26 10.47 -14.33 6.42
CA LYS A 26 9.47 -13.76 7.33
C LYS A 26 8.67 -12.62 6.73
N MET A 27 8.88 -12.28 5.46
CA MET A 27 8.20 -11.16 4.81
C MET A 27 6.68 -11.23 4.96
N GLY A 28 6.08 -12.41 4.70
CA GLY A 28 4.64 -12.60 4.83
C GLY A 28 4.13 -12.41 6.25
N GLU A 29 4.91 -12.84 7.25
CA GLU A 29 4.56 -12.66 8.67
C GLU A 29 4.62 -11.19 9.06
N VAL A 30 5.61 -10.44 8.59
CA VAL A 30 5.75 -9.01 8.87
C VAL A 30 4.57 -8.24 8.28
N ILE A 31 4.26 -8.45 7.00
CA ILE A 31 3.17 -7.75 6.32
C ILE A 31 1.81 -8.15 6.91
N GLY A 32 1.57 -9.45 7.10
CA GLY A 32 0.34 -9.94 7.71
C GLY A 32 0.15 -9.44 9.13
N GLY A 33 1.23 -9.35 9.91
CA GLY A 33 1.20 -8.82 11.27
C GLY A 33 0.81 -7.34 11.32
N LEU A 34 1.25 -6.54 10.36
CA LEU A 34 0.85 -5.14 10.25
C LEU A 34 -0.65 -5.01 9.99
N TRP A 35 -1.19 -5.79 9.05
CA TRP A 35 -2.62 -5.80 8.75
C TRP A 35 -3.46 -6.25 9.94
N GLU A 36 -2.99 -7.27 10.67
CA GLU A 36 -3.65 -7.77 11.87
C GLU A 36 -3.72 -6.68 12.95
N LYS A 37 -2.61 -6.00 13.22
CA LYS A 37 -2.57 -4.91 14.19
C LYS A 37 -3.44 -3.73 13.75
N PHE A 38 -3.47 -3.44 12.45
CA PHE A 38 -4.26 -2.35 11.91
C PHE A 38 -5.76 -2.57 12.16
N TYR A 39 -6.26 -3.76 11.91
CA TYR A 39 -7.69 -4.08 12.08
C TYR A 39 -8.01 -4.59 13.48
N GLN A 40 -7.41 -5.69 13.91
CA GLN A 40 -7.72 -6.33 15.18
C GLN A 40 -7.11 -5.61 16.38
N GLY A 41 -5.96 -4.99 16.19
CA GLY A 41 -5.31 -4.19 17.22
C GLY A 41 -5.94 -2.82 17.43
N GLY A 42 -6.93 -2.43 16.63
CA GLY A 42 -7.67 -1.18 16.80
C GLY A 42 -6.97 0.06 16.25
N ILE A 43 -5.86 -0.08 15.55
CA ILE A 43 -5.12 1.07 14.99
C ILE A 43 -5.98 1.86 14.02
N ALA A 44 -6.73 1.17 13.14
CA ALA A 44 -7.59 1.83 12.15
C ALA A 44 -8.61 2.78 12.80
N GLN A 45 -9.05 2.46 14.01
CA GLN A 45 -10.04 3.25 14.73
C GLN A 45 -9.44 4.47 15.45
N THR A 46 -8.12 4.49 15.62
CA THR A 46 -7.42 5.60 16.29
C THR A 46 -6.96 6.69 15.34
N ILE A 47 -6.92 6.42 14.04
CA ILE A 47 -6.45 7.39 13.05
C ILE A 47 -7.46 8.51 12.89
N LYS A 48 -6.98 9.75 13.03
CA LYS A 48 -7.80 10.96 12.93
C LYS A 48 -7.67 11.60 11.55
N ASN A 49 -8.69 12.35 11.16
CA ASN A 49 -8.69 13.16 9.94
C ASN A 49 -8.61 12.33 8.65
N LYS A 50 -9.19 11.14 8.65
CA LYS A 50 -9.22 10.30 7.44
C LYS A 50 -9.95 11.01 6.30
N VAL A 51 -9.35 10.96 5.11
CA VAL A 51 -9.96 11.48 3.87
C VAL A 51 -11.10 10.57 3.41
N ASN A 52 -10.92 9.25 3.60
CA ASN A 52 -11.92 8.23 3.25
C ASN A 52 -11.69 7.00 4.13
N SER A 53 -12.47 5.95 3.91
CA SER A 53 -12.38 4.70 4.67
C SER A 53 -11.41 3.68 4.06
N TYR A 54 -10.76 4.00 2.93
CA TYR A 54 -9.89 3.04 2.26
C TYR A 54 -8.62 2.80 3.08
N ALA A 55 -8.24 1.53 3.21
CA ALA A 55 -6.97 1.15 3.79
C ALA A 55 -5.90 1.17 2.69
N ILE A 56 -4.70 1.61 3.03
CA ILE A 56 -3.58 1.69 2.10
C ILE A 56 -2.41 0.89 2.65
N GLY A 57 -1.80 0.07 1.80
CA GLY A 57 -0.51 -0.56 2.06
C GLY A 57 0.54 0.08 1.17
N LEU A 58 1.46 0.82 1.78
CA LEU A 58 2.53 1.53 1.07
C LEU A 58 3.84 0.77 1.16
N TYR A 59 4.49 0.61 0.02
CA TYR A 59 5.83 0.06 -0.11
C TYR A 59 6.78 1.20 -0.47
N SER A 60 7.74 1.49 0.39
CA SER A 60 8.63 2.64 0.24
C SER A 60 10.02 2.36 0.79
N ASP A 61 10.90 3.35 0.70
CA ASP A 61 12.26 3.27 1.24
C ASP A 61 13.02 2.06 0.70
N TYR A 62 12.94 1.84 -0.60
CA TYR A 62 13.59 0.72 -1.26
C TYR A 62 15.11 0.84 -1.19
N SER A 63 15.75 -0.25 -0.81
CA SER A 63 17.22 -0.37 -0.79
C SER A 63 17.60 -1.81 -1.14
N GLY A 64 17.94 -2.05 -2.42
CA GLY A 64 18.13 -3.41 -2.91
C GLY A 64 16.83 -4.19 -2.82
N ASP A 65 16.85 -5.31 -2.09
CA ASP A 65 15.66 -6.12 -1.85
C ASP A 65 14.87 -5.67 -0.61
N ASP A 66 15.40 -4.71 0.14
CA ASP A 66 14.78 -4.22 1.37
C ASP A 66 13.79 -3.09 1.07
N TYR A 67 12.76 -3.00 1.88
CA TYR A 67 11.76 -1.93 1.79
C TYR A 67 11.00 -1.79 3.11
N THR A 68 10.28 -0.67 3.23
CA THR A 68 9.38 -0.43 4.37
C THR A 68 7.95 -0.60 3.89
N VAL A 69 7.16 -1.33 4.68
CA VAL A 69 5.72 -1.47 4.47
C VAL A 69 5.01 -0.62 5.53
N THR A 70 4.10 0.23 5.11
CA THR A 70 3.27 1.04 6.02
C THR A 70 1.81 0.78 5.69
N VAL A 71 1.05 0.37 6.70
CA VAL A 71 -0.39 0.11 6.57
C VAL A 71 -1.14 1.20 7.33
N GLY A 72 -2.07 1.87 6.66
CA GLY A 72 -2.77 2.99 7.28
C GLY A 72 -3.90 3.54 6.42
N ASN A 73 -4.23 4.79 6.69
CA ASN A 73 -5.24 5.55 5.95
C ASN A 73 -4.66 6.89 5.49
N GLU A 74 -5.16 7.37 4.37
CA GLU A 74 -4.89 8.73 3.93
C GLU A 74 -5.59 9.72 4.85
N VAL A 75 -4.88 10.76 5.28
CA VAL A 75 -5.41 11.79 6.18
C VAL A 75 -5.23 13.17 5.58
N SER A 76 -6.05 14.12 6.05
CA SER A 76 -5.97 15.52 5.61
C SER A 76 -4.91 16.32 6.37
N GLY A 77 -4.36 15.76 7.45
CA GLY A 77 -3.30 16.37 8.25
C GLY A 77 -2.64 15.32 9.13
N ALA A 78 -1.43 15.57 9.60
CA ALA A 78 -0.60 14.61 10.31
C ALA A 78 -0.75 14.65 11.83
N GLU A 79 -1.93 14.99 12.35
CA GLU A 79 -2.20 15.16 13.78
C GLU A 79 -2.49 13.82 14.48
N ASN A 80 -1.60 12.85 14.34
CA ASN A 80 -1.77 11.51 14.90
C ASN A 80 -0.51 11.13 15.68
N GLU A 81 -0.58 11.25 17.01
CA GLU A 81 0.55 10.91 17.87
C GLU A 81 0.75 9.40 17.97
N GLY A 82 2.01 8.98 18.04
CA GLY A 82 2.38 7.58 18.23
C GLY A 82 2.26 6.71 17.00
N LEU A 83 1.88 7.27 15.85
CA LEU A 83 1.76 6.54 14.59
C LEU A 83 2.80 7.02 13.59
N SER A 84 3.12 6.15 12.62
CA SER A 84 4.01 6.49 11.54
C SER A 84 3.32 7.41 10.53
N VAL A 85 4.05 8.41 10.05
CA VAL A 85 3.58 9.31 9.00
C VAL A 85 4.48 9.14 7.79
N LYS A 86 3.86 8.86 6.63
CA LYS A 86 4.56 8.72 5.36
C LYS A 86 3.90 9.61 4.32
N VAL A 87 4.70 10.09 3.38
CA VAL A 87 4.20 10.85 2.24
C VAL A 87 4.21 9.95 1.02
N ILE A 88 3.06 9.86 0.34
CA ILE A 88 2.96 9.24 -0.97
C ILE A 88 3.21 10.36 -1.98
N PRO A 89 4.31 10.31 -2.74
CA PRO A 89 4.70 11.43 -3.60
C PRO A 89 3.67 11.72 -4.70
N ALA A 90 3.51 12.99 -5.03
CA ALA A 90 2.78 13.40 -6.22
C ALA A 90 3.54 12.93 -7.46
N GLY A 91 2.85 12.63 -8.51
CA GLY A 91 3.47 12.27 -9.78
C GLY A 91 2.67 11.30 -10.62
N LYS A 92 3.37 10.66 -11.55
CA LYS A 92 2.80 9.74 -12.50
C LYS A 92 2.82 8.32 -11.92
N TYR A 93 1.69 7.63 -12.04
CA TYR A 93 1.54 6.25 -11.58
C TYR A 93 0.87 5.39 -12.64
N ALA A 94 1.25 4.13 -12.70
CA ALA A 94 0.50 3.11 -13.43
C ALA A 94 -0.51 2.51 -12.45
N LYS A 95 -1.79 2.62 -12.77
CA LYS A 95 -2.89 2.15 -11.93
C LYS A 95 -3.41 0.82 -12.47
N PHE A 96 -3.35 -0.19 -11.65
CA PHE A 96 -3.88 -1.53 -11.92
C PHE A 96 -5.06 -1.81 -11.00
N SER A 97 -6.04 -2.58 -11.47
CA SER A 97 -7.17 -2.98 -10.64
C SER A 97 -7.18 -4.49 -10.49
N ALA A 98 -7.31 -4.96 -9.26
CA ALA A 98 -7.42 -6.38 -8.92
C ALA A 98 -8.76 -6.62 -8.24
N HIS A 99 -9.39 -7.74 -8.55
CA HIS A 99 -10.70 -8.09 -8.00
C HIS A 99 -10.76 -9.59 -7.71
N GLY A 100 -11.36 -9.95 -6.59
CA GLY A 100 -11.57 -11.33 -6.18
C GLY A 100 -11.09 -11.59 -4.77
N ASN A 101 -10.62 -12.81 -4.51
CA ASN A 101 -10.05 -13.14 -3.20
C ASN A 101 -8.86 -12.22 -2.92
N MET A 102 -8.90 -11.54 -1.79
CA MET A 102 -7.93 -10.48 -1.46
C MET A 102 -6.48 -10.98 -1.55
N VAL A 103 -6.20 -12.14 -1.00
CA VAL A 103 -4.83 -12.67 -0.97
C VAL A 103 -4.37 -13.11 -2.37
N THR A 104 -5.16 -13.92 -3.05
CA THR A 104 -4.76 -14.48 -4.35
C THR A 104 -4.80 -13.45 -5.46
N ALA A 105 -5.80 -12.57 -5.49
CA ALA A 105 -5.95 -11.56 -6.53
C ALA A 105 -4.80 -10.53 -6.46
N VAL A 106 -4.45 -10.07 -5.28
CA VAL A 106 -3.35 -9.10 -5.09
C VAL A 106 -2.01 -9.75 -5.41
N ALA A 107 -1.77 -10.97 -4.95
CA ALA A 107 -0.52 -11.69 -5.24
C ALA A 107 -0.35 -11.92 -6.74
N GLN A 108 -1.41 -12.32 -7.42
CA GLN A 108 -1.38 -12.53 -8.87
C GLN A 108 -1.13 -11.21 -9.61
N ALA A 109 -1.75 -10.13 -9.20
CA ALA A 109 -1.54 -8.82 -9.80
C ALA A 109 -0.07 -8.38 -9.67
N TRP A 110 0.54 -8.53 -8.52
CA TRP A 110 1.96 -8.21 -8.33
C TRP A 110 2.87 -9.08 -9.18
N SER A 111 2.56 -10.38 -9.32
CA SER A 111 3.32 -11.28 -10.17
C SER A 111 3.31 -10.79 -11.63
N GLU A 112 2.17 -10.36 -12.13
CA GLU A 112 2.06 -9.79 -13.48
C GLU A 112 2.79 -8.46 -13.61
N ILE A 113 2.69 -7.59 -12.60
CA ILE A 113 3.38 -6.29 -12.58
C ILE A 113 4.89 -6.50 -12.64
N TRP A 114 5.43 -7.44 -11.87
CA TRP A 114 6.87 -7.72 -11.87
C TRP A 114 7.38 -8.25 -13.21
N SER A 115 6.52 -8.89 -14.00
CA SER A 115 6.88 -9.37 -15.34
C SER A 115 6.84 -8.28 -16.40
N MET A 116 6.28 -7.11 -16.08
CA MET A 116 6.13 -5.99 -17.01
C MET A 116 7.38 -5.12 -17.02
N ASN A 117 7.64 -4.49 -18.15
CA ASN A 117 8.76 -3.56 -18.30
C ASN A 117 8.29 -2.12 -18.07
N LEU A 118 7.96 -1.81 -16.83
CA LEU A 118 7.53 -0.47 -16.42
C LEU A 118 8.74 0.40 -16.09
N ASN A 119 8.63 1.69 -16.42
CA ASN A 119 9.66 2.67 -16.08
C ASN A 119 9.46 3.17 -14.65
N ARG A 120 9.71 2.29 -13.69
CA ARG A 120 9.43 2.53 -12.27
C ARG A 120 10.43 3.51 -11.65
N SER A 121 9.92 4.40 -10.80
CA SER A 121 10.75 5.34 -10.05
C SER A 121 11.20 4.80 -8.70
N TYR A 122 10.52 3.80 -8.16
CA TYR A 122 10.79 3.20 -6.83
C TYR A 122 10.74 4.23 -5.69
N THR A 123 9.90 5.25 -5.85
CA THR A 123 9.70 6.29 -4.83
C THR A 123 8.59 5.96 -3.84
N GLY A 124 7.68 5.07 -4.23
CA GLY A 124 6.61 4.60 -3.37
C GLY A 124 5.50 3.99 -4.21
N ASP A 125 5.23 2.71 -3.97
CA ASP A 125 4.15 2.00 -4.64
C ASP A 125 3.12 1.63 -3.57
N PHE A 126 1.83 1.64 -3.92
CA PHE A 126 0.83 1.35 -2.90
C PHE A 126 -0.39 0.62 -3.44
N GLU A 127 -1.03 -0.10 -2.52
CA GLU A 127 -2.31 -0.77 -2.73
C GLU A 127 -3.37 0.01 -1.96
N GLU A 128 -4.47 0.31 -2.63
CA GLU A 128 -5.62 0.97 -2.00
C GLU A 128 -6.80 0.00 -2.02
N TYR A 129 -7.28 -0.36 -0.85
CA TYR A 129 -8.37 -1.33 -0.68
C TYR A 129 -9.68 -0.59 -0.62
N LEU A 130 -10.52 -0.76 -1.64
CA LEU A 130 -11.76 0.00 -1.80
C LEU A 130 -12.92 -0.57 -0.99
N ASN A 131 -12.78 -1.81 -0.49
CA ASN A 131 -13.76 -2.45 0.38
C ASN A 131 -13.05 -3.37 1.38
N CYS A 132 -13.84 -3.98 2.29
CA CYS A 132 -13.35 -4.88 3.32
C CYS A 132 -13.77 -6.34 3.09
N ASP A 133 -14.25 -6.69 1.90
CA ASP A 133 -14.70 -8.05 1.60
C ASP A 133 -13.51 -8.88 1.11
N MET A 134 -13.05 -9.81 1.93
CA MET A 134 -11.88 -10.63 1.58
C MET A 134 -12.13 -11.59 0.41
N ASN A 135 -13.36 -11.95 0.14
CA ASN A 135 -13.71 -12.87 -0.95
C ASN A 135 -14.02 -12.14 -2.26
N ASN A 136 -14.41 -10.88 -2.18
CA ASN A 136 -14.71 -10.01 -3.32
C ASN A 136 -14.05 -8.66 -3.11
N ALA A 137 -12.75 -8.67 -2.92
CA ALA A 137 -11.98 -7.44 -2.72
C ALA A 137 -11.86 -6.67 -4.02
N ASP A 138 -11.95 -5.35 -3.92
CA ASP A 138 -11.60 -4.42 -4.98
C ASP A 138 -10.37 -3.65 -4.52
N VAL A 139 -9.27 -3.82 -5.23
CA VAL A 139 -7.99 -3.23 -4.86
C VAL A 139 -7.39 -2.53 -6.07
N ASP A 140 -7.01 -1.27 -5.89
CA ASP A 140 -6.23 -0.54 -6.88
C ASP A 140 -4.76 -0.56 -6.46
N ILE A 141 -3.89 -0.89 -7.41
CA ILE A 141 -2.44 -0.94 -7.18
C ILE A 141 -1.80 0.16 -8.02
N TYR A 142 -1.04 1.02 -7.36
CA TYR A 142 -0.39 2.16 -8.00
C TYR A 142 1.12 1.96 -7.97
N ILE A 143 1.73 1.97 -9.15
CA ILE A 143 3.17 1.83 -9.32
C ILE A 143 3.75 3.16 -9.77
N ALA A 144 4.63 3.74 -8.97
CA ALA A 144 5.25 5.03 -9.28
C ALA A 144 6.14 4.94 -10.51
N LEU A 145 5.99 5.88 -11.42
CA LEU A 145 6.75 5.94 -12.68
C LEU A 145 7.66 7.17 -12.70
N LYS A 146 8.72 7.05 -13.49
CA LYS A 146 9.63 8.18 -13.74
C LYS A 146 9.00 9.25 -14.61
#